data_06392f3e608577141a9b0804a1993f7f
#
_entry.id   06392f3e608577141a9b0804a1993f7f
#
_cell.length_a   1.000
_cell.length_b   1.000
_cell.length_c   1.000
_cell.angle_alpha   90.00
_cell.angle_beta   90.00
_cell.angle_gamma   90.00
#
_symmetry.space_group_name_H-M   'P 1'
#
loop_
_entity.id
_entity.type
_entity.pdbx_description
1 polymer ?
#
loop_
_entity_poly.entity_id
_entity_poly.type
_entity_poly.pdbx_seq_one_letter_code
_entity_poly.pdbx_strand_id
1 'polypeptide(L)'
;MKRENNLFPSIISDENLKKAILTVAKSHRWVHYPDLPNKNAAYLADTVDERIKELRQIIISGYVPNEVVKKKRYDRAARKWRDICEPRMFPDQCVHHALIQVLESVMMRGMDKWCCGSIRGRGSHYGIRALKKWISKDKKGTRYCLECDIYHFYDSLQPVQVMNRMRQLIKDNKTMDLIERTLSNGVQIGAYCSQWYANTFLQPLDHAIREQFKTAHYIRYMDNFTIFCNRKREIRKIHKFIQDWLEAHDLTLKGNWQIYRTDKRMPNALGYRFGKGFVLLRKHSLLTLKRQLKIFYRIREHGNKVTIKFAQALISRLGMLRHCNSYNIYQRYIKKHTLRNLKDIVRAWQKEILLAA
;
A
#
# COMPACT_ATOMS: atom_id res chain seq x y z
N MET A 1 20.80 15.95 7.49
CA MET A 1 19.62 16.69 6.98
C MET A 1 19.11 17.63 8.08
N LYS A 2 18.69 18.88 7.78
CA LYS A 2 18.13 19.78 8.79
C LYS A 2 16.80 19.22 9.30
N ARG A 3 16.64 19.13 10.63
CA ARG A 3 15.39 18.66 11.25
C ARG A 3 14.32 19.74 11.18
N GLU A 4 13.08 19.35 10.95
CA GLU A 4 11.93 20.27 10.91
C GLU A 4 11.43 20.62 12.30
N ASN A 5 10.95 21.84 12.42
CA ASN A 5 10.40 22.39 13.64
C ASN A 5 9.08 23.12 13.34
N ASN A 6 8.33 23.45 14.40
CA ASN A 6 7.09 24.24 14.29
C ASN A 6 6.04 23.64 13.34
N LEU A 7 5.88 22.30 13.36
CA LEU A 7 4.90 21.59 12.53
C LEU A 7 3.53 21.51 13.19
N PHE A 8 3.49 21.51 14.53
CA PHE A 8 2.27 21.31 15.30
C PHE A 8 1.16 22.33 14.99
N PRO A 9 1.43 23.64 14.84
CA PRO A 9 0.39 24.61 14.46
C PRO A 9 -0.26 24.28 13.12
N SER A 10 0.51 23.77 12.15
CA SER A 10 -0.03 23.34 10.86
C SER A 10 -0.90 22.09 10.98
N ILE A 11 -0.55 21.15 11.89
CA ILE A 11 -1.33 19.94 12.12
C ILE A 11 -2.74 20.27 12.64
N ILE A 12 -2.83 21.22 13.57
CA ILE A 12 -4.08 21.62 14.23
C ILE A 12 -4.82 22.76 13.51
N SER A 13 -4.34 23.24 12.36
CA SER A 13 -5.00 24.31 11.60
C SER A 13 -6.37 23.87 11.10
N ASP A 14 -7.33 24.80 11.00
CA ASP A 14 -8.68 24.53 10.52
C ASP A 14 -8.68 23.87 9.13
N GLU A 15 -7.87 24.39 8.24
CA GLU A 15 -7.75 23.88 6.87
C GLU A 15 -7.29 22.41 6.86
N ASN A 16 -6.24 22.10 7.64
CA ASN A 16 -5.69 20.75 7.70
C ASN A 16 -6.66 19.76 8.35
N LEU A 17 -7.31 20.15 9.46
CA LEU A 17 -8.29 19.31 10.14
C LEU A 17 -9.52 19.07 9.27
N LYS A 18 -10.05 20.11 8.61
CA LYS A 18 -11.15 19.99 7.64
C LYS A 18 -10.82 19.00 6.52
N LYS A 19 -9.64 19.14 5.93
CA LYS A 19 -9.14 18.24 4.89
C LYS A 19 -9.02 16.80 5.38
N ALA A 20 -8.54 16.59 6.60
CA ALA A 20 -8.41 15.26 7.21
C ALA A 20 -9.79 14.60 7.40
N ILE A 21 -10.74 15.30 8.02
CA ILE A 21 -12.10 14.83 8.27
C ILE A 21 -12.81 14.46 6.95
N LEU A 22 -12.79 15.36 5.97
CA LEU A 22 -13.42 15.12 4.68
C LEU A 22 -12.76 13.96 3.89
N THR A 23 -11.44 13.80 4.04
CA THR A 23 -10.72 12.67 3.43
C THR A 23 -11.16 11.34 4.04
N VAL A 24 -11.29 11.29 5.36
CA VAL A 24 -11.78 10.09 6.08
C VAL A 24 -13.23 9.80 5.68
N ALA A 25 -14.12 10.78 5.74
CA ALA A 25 -15.52 10.63 5.34
C ALA A 25 -15.65 10.09 3.91
N LYS A 26 -14.93 10.67 2.96
CA LYS A 26 -14.92 10.23 1.56
C LYS A 26 -14.40 8.79 1.40
N SER A 27 -13.33 8.42 2.10
CA SER A 27 -12.74 7.09 1.99
C SER A 27 -13.62 5.99 2.58
N HIS A 28 -14.45 6.32 3.56
CA HIS A 28 -15.35 5.38 4.25
C HIS A 28 -16.80 5.39 3.75
N ARG A 29 -17.13 6.25 2.80
CA ARG A 29 -18.51 6.37 2.29
C ARG A 29 -19.14 5.03 1.89
N TRP A 30 -18.34 4.09 1.39
CA TRP A 30 -18.78 2.78 0.88
C TRP A 30 -18.15 1.58 1.59
N VAL A 31 -17.54 1.76 2.76
CA VAL A 31 -16.68 0.72 3.37
C VAL A 31 -17.46 -0.37 4.07
N HIS A 32 -18.63 -0.06 4.61
CA HIS A 32 -19.39 -0.96 5.48
C HIS A 32 -20.65 -1.55 4.87
N TYR A 33 -20.67 -1.62 3.48
CA TYR A 33 -21.80 -2.19 2.88
C TYR A 33 -21.72 -3.67 2.75
N PRO A 34 -22.72 -4.36 2.40
CA PRO A 34 -22.95 -4.38 0.97
C PRO A 34 -23.85 -3.32 0.37
N ASP A 35 -24.79 -2.78 1.05
CA ASP A 35 -25.92 -2.25 0.31
C ASP A 35 -26.29 -0.79 0.60
N LEU A 36 -25.68 -0.13 1.61
CA LEU A 36 -25.98 1.25 1.98
C LEU A 36 -24.75 2.12 2.18
N PRO A 37 -24.81 3.44 1.93
CA PRO A 37 -23.76 4.38 2.31
C PRO A 37 -23.48 4.30 3.82
N ASN A 38 -22.23 4.52 4.21
CA ASN A 38 -21.86 4.57 5.61
C ASN A 38 -22.46 5.85 6.25
N LYS A 39 -23.53 5.71 7.04
CA LYS A 39 -24.18 6.82 7.73
C LYS A 39 -23.23 7.62 8.61
N ASN A 40 -22.28 6.95 9.28
CA ASN A 40 -21.28 7.65 10.09
C ASN A 40 -20.33 8.51 9.25
N ALA A 41 -20.02 8.09 8.03
CA ALA A 41 -19.20 8.88 7.11
C ALA A 41 -19.95 10.10 6.57
N ALA A 42 -21.24 9.97 6.28
CA ALA A 42 -22.09 11.09 5.90
C ALA A 42 -22.22 12.10 7.07
N TYR A 43 -22.58 11.63 8.25
CA TYR A 43 -22.67 12.45 9.45
C TYR A 43 -21.36 13.20 9.76
N LEU A 44 -20.21 12.53 9.60
CA LEU A 44 -18.90 13.16 9.79
C LEU A 44 -18.63 14.28 8.78
N ALA A 45 -19.13 14.15 7.54
CA ALA A 45 -19.01 15.18 6.52
C ALA A 45 -19.96 16.37 6.79
N ASP A 46 -21.18 16.08 7.19
CA ASP A 46 -22.24 17.10 7.43
C ASP A 46 -21.95 17.95 8.68
N THR A 47 -21.28 17.38 9.69
CA THR A 47 -20.92 18.08 10.94
C THR A 47 -19.46 18.54 10.96
N VAL A 48 -18.83 18.75 9.82
CA VAL A 48 -17.38 18.97 9.71
C VAL A 48 -16.88 20.16 10.53
N ASP A 49 -17.62 21.27 10.58
CA ASP A 49 -17.17 22.49 11.28
C ASP A 49 -17.20 22.33 12.81
N GLU A 50 -18.14 21.57 13.35
CA GLU A 50 -18.15 21.17 14.77
C GLU A 50 -17.00 20.20 15.07
N ARG A 51 -16.81 19.21 14.20
CA ARG A 51 -15.75 18.20 14.35
C ARG A 51 -14.35 18.76 14.27
N ILE A 52 -14.13 19.88 13.57
CA ILE A 52 -12.82 20.57 13.57
C ILE A 52 -12.48 21.05 14.98
N LYS A 53 -13.42 21.71 15.68
CA LYS A 53 -13.20 22.20 17.03
C LYS A 53 -12.93 21.06 18.01
N GLU A 54 -13.75 20.02 17.94
CA GLU A 54 -13.61 18.82 18.78
C GLU A 54 -12.27 18.11 18.53
N LEU A 55 -11.91 17.85 17.27
CA LEU A 55 -10.66 17.18 16.91
C LEU A 55 -9.43 17.97 17.37
N ARG A 56 -9.45 19.30 17.21
CA ARG A 56 -8.41 20.18 17.72
C ARG A 56 -8.26 20.05 19.23
N GLN A 57 -9.36 20.10 19.97
CA GLN A 57 -9.35 19.97 21.41
C GLN A 57 -8.80 18.60 21.83
N ILE A 58 -9.21 17.51 21.18
CA ILE A 58 -8.68 16.17 21.45
C ILE A 58 -7.16 16.12 21.24
N ILE A 59 -6.65 16.72 20.15
CA ILE A 59 -5.20 16.74 19.88
C ILE A 59 -4.44 17.57 20.93
N ILE A 60 -4.95 18.75 21.30
CA ILE A 60 -4.30 19.67 22.23
C ILE A 60 -4.32 19.13 23.67
N SER A 61 -5.43 18.54 24.11
CA SER A 61 -5.57 17.97 25.46
C SER A 61 -4.83 16.65 25.64
N GLY A 62 -4.19 16.13 24.59
CA GLY A 62 -3.43 14.88 24.63
C GLY A 62 -4.24 13.71 24.10
N TYR A 63 -4.26 13.57 22.78
CA TYR A 63 -4.91 12.49 22.07
C TYR A 63 -4.54 11.09 22.63
N VAL A 64 -5.55 10.29 22.92
CA VAL A 64 -5.42 8.89 23.29
C VAL A 64 -6.14 8.05 22.25
N PRO A 65 -5.46 7.13 21.54
CA PRO A 65 -6.11 6.25 20.58
C PRO A 65 -7.18 5.38 21.23
N ASN A 66 -8.29 5.21 20.54
CA ASN A 66 -9.30 4.28 20.97
C ASN A 66 -8.79 2.83 20.86
N GLU A 67 -9.41 1.93 21.62
CA GLU A 67 -9.17 0.50 21.46
C GLU A 67 -9.45 0.05 20.03
N VAL A 68 -8.51 -0.70 19.47
CA VAL A 68 -8.54 -1.08 18.06
C VAL A 68 -9.20 -2.43 17.86
N VAL A 69 -10.24 -2.46 17.04
CA VAL A 69 -10.88 -3.69 16.64
C VAL A 69 -10.01 -4.45 15.63
N LYS A 70 -9.54 -5.64 16.01
CA LYS A 70 -8.81 -6.53 15.10
C LYS A 70 -9.80 -7.39 14.31
N LYS A 71 -9.77 -7.29 12.98
CA LYS A 71 -10.59 -8.12 12.09
C LYS A 71 -9.72 -9.02 11.23
N LYS A 72 -10.01 -10.31 11.25
CA LYS A 72 -9.35 -11.26 10.33
C LYS A 72 -9.89 -11.06 8.91
N ARG A 73 -9.01 -10.70 7.97
CA ARG A 73 -9.33 -10.61 6.55
C ARG A 73 -8.45 -11.52 5.73
N TYR A 74 -9.05 -12.30 4.85
CA TYR A 74 -8.31 -13.18 3.95
C TYR A 74 -7.72 -12.40 2.77
N ASP A 75 -6.41 -12.26 2.75
CA ASP A 75 -5.67 -11.70 1.61
C ASP A 75 -5.60 -12.73 0.48
N ARG A 76 -6.47 -12.57 -0.49
CA ARG A 76 -6.56 -13.48 -1.65
C ARG A 76 -5.31 -13.47 -2.54
N ALA A 77 -4.55 -12.39 -2.54
CA ALA A 77 -3.33 -12.25 -3.33
C ALA A 77 -2.17 -13.01 -2.68
N ALA A 78 -2.01 -12.88 -1.36
CA ALA A 78 -1.01 -13.58 -0.57
C ALA A 78 -1.49 -14.97 -0.07
N ARG A 79 -2.78 -15.30 -0.21
CA ARG A 79 -3.41 -16.55 0.27
C ARG A 79 -3.23 -16.78 1.76
N LYS A 80 -3.32 -15.74 2.55
CA LYS A 80 -3.20 -15.84 4.01
C LYS A 80 -4.22 -14.96 4.72
N TRP A 81 -4.56 -15.33 5.93
CA TRP A 81 -5.29 -14.48 6.85
C TRP A 81 -4.39 -13.38 7.37
N ARG A 82 -4.93 -12.18 7.51
CA ARG A 82 -4.26 -11.04 8.14
C ARG A 82 -5.16 -10.49 9.21
N ASP A 83 -4.57 -10.18 10.35
CA ASP A 83 -5.22 -9.36 11.35
C ASP A 83 -5.07 -7.90 10.93
N ILE A 84 -6.20 -7.28 10.60
CA ILE A 84 -6.25 -5.88 10.19
C ILE A 84 -6.87 -5.09 11.33
N CYS A 85 -6.15 -4.10 11.79
CA CYS A 85 -6.61 -3.15 12.78
C CYS A 85 -7.47 -2.09 12.09
N GLU A 86 -8.67 -1.86 12.58
CA GLU A 86 -9.56 -0.80 12.07
C GLU A 86 -9.69 0.30 13.13
N PRO A 87 -8.85 1.35 13.10
CA PRO A 87 -9.02 2.53 13.95
C PRO A 87 -10.38 3.18 13.70
N ARG A 88 -10.99 3.79 14.70
CA ARG A 88 -12.26 4.51 14.52
C ARG A 88 -12.11 5.63 13.51
N MET A 89 -13.17 5.89 12.71
CA MET A 89 -13.13 6.98 11.74
C MET A 89 -12.84 8.32 12.43
N PHE A 90 -13.53 8.58 13.52
CA PHE A 90 -13.33 9.75 14.38
C PHE A 90 -13.13 9.28 15.82
N PRO A 91 -12.13 9.79 16.54
CA PRO A 91 -11.12 10.76 16.07
C PRO A 91 -9.92 10.12 15.36
N ASP A 92 -9.65 8.81 15.53
CA ASP A 92 -8.36 8.18 15.26
C ASP A 92 -7.88 8.37 13.82
N GLN A 93 -8.71 8.02 12.83
CA GLN A 93 -8.28 8.17 11.43
C GLN A 93 -8.16 9.64 11.03
N CYS A 94 -8.97 10.53 11.62
CA CYS A 94 -8.84 11.96 11.38
C CYS A 94 -7.52 12.51 11.94
N VAL A 95 -7.09 12.08 13.14
CA VAL A 95 -5.76 12.39 13.69
C VAL A 95 -4.65 11.88 12.80
N HIS A 96 -4.73 10.61 12.37
CA HIS A 96 -3.75 10.03 11.46
C HIS A 96 -3.62 10.83 10.15
N HIS A 97 -4.73 11.22 9.55
CA HIS A 97 -4.71 12.03 8.33
C HIS A 97 -4.20 13.44 8.57
N ALA A 98 -4.62 14.12 9.64
CA ALA A 98 -4.14 15.45 9.98
C ALA A 98 -2.61 15.47 10.19
N LEU A 99 -2.08 14.48 10.91
CA LEU A 99 -0.66 14.33 11.15
C LEU A 99 0.11 14.07 9.85
N ILE A 100 -0.28 13.06 9.07
CA ILE A 100 0.46 12.66 7.88
C ILE A 100 0.36 13.72 6.76
N GLN A 101 -0.72 14.45 6.62
CA GLN A 101 -0.82 15.53 5.63
C GLN A 101 0.30 16.58 5.77
N VAL A 102 0.72 16.85 7.00
CA VAL A 102 1.83 17.78 7.28
C VAL A 102 3.18 17.07 7.18
N LEU A 103 3.30 15.85 7.74
CA LEU A 103 4.55 15.11 7.78
C LEU A 103 4.96 14.49 6.43
N GLU A 104 4.05 14.34 5.49
CA GLU A 104 4.33 13.75 4.17
C GLU A 104 5.51 14.44 3.48
N SER A 105 5.55 15.78 3.50
CA SER A 105 6.64 16.55 2.89
C SER A 105 7.99 16.29 3.55
N VAL A 106 8.02 16.12 4.87
CA VAL A 106 9.22 15.81 5.65
C VAL A 106 9.73 14.41 5.35
N MET A 107 8.83 13.43 5.38
CA MET A 107 9.16 12.02 5.11
C MET A 107 9.59 11.79 3.66
N MET A 108 8.98 12.50 2.71
CA MET A 108 9.27 12.36 1.27
C MET A 108 10.66 12.83 0.87
N ARG A 109 11.28 13.74 1.60
CA ARG A 109 12.65 14.23 1.30
C ARG A 109 13.71 13.13 1.31
N GLY A 110 13.56 12.15 2.21
CA GLY A 110 14.46 11.00 2.28
C GLY A 110 13.95 9.74 1.56
N MET A 111 12.82 9.82 0.89
CA MET A 111 12.20 8.64 0.29
C MET A 111 12.85 8.27 -1.04
N ASP A 112 13.45 7.07 -1.14
CA ASP A 112 13.99 6.60 -2.42
C ASP A 112 12.92 6.64 -3.52
N LYS A 113 13.34 7.04 -4.73
CA LYS A 113 12.43 7.17 -5.87
C LYS A 113 11.73 5.86 -6.27
N TRP A 114 12.33 4.73 -5.92
CA TRP A 114 11.81 3.39 -6.21
C TRP A 114 11.13 2.72 -5.01
N CYS A 115 10.92 3.45 -3.92
CA CYS A 115 9.95 3.06 -2.90
C CYS A 115 8.53 3.27 -3.47
N CYS A 116 7.82 2.17 -3.72
CA CYS A 116 6.57 2.15 -4.49
C CYS A 116 5.33 1.80 -3.68
N GLY A 117 5.48 1.45 -2.40
CA GLY A 117 4.36 1.07 -1.53
C GLY A 117 3.74 2.28 -0.82
N SER A 118 2.43 2.44 -0.91
CA SER A 118 1.64 3.42 -0.13
C SER A 118 2.08 4.88 -0.26
N ILE A 119 2.70 5.24 -1.37
CA ILE A 119 3.11 6.61 -1.70
C ILE A 119 2.26 7.10 -2.87
N ARG A 120 1.69 8.30 -2.73
CA ARG A 120 0.90 8.92 -3.78
C ARG A 120 1.72 9.08 -5.07
N GLY A 121 1.16 8.63 -6.20
CA GLY A 121 1.84 8.66 -7.50
C GLY A 121 2.91 7.59 -7.72
N ARG A 122 3.28 6.82 -6.69
CA ARG A 122 4.32 5.76 -6.76
C ARG A 122 3.78 4.37 -6.39
N GLY A 123 2.61 4.00 -6.86
CA GLY A 123 2.03 2.67 -6.61
C GLY A 123 2.65 1.56 -7.46
N SER A 124 2.04 0.37 -7.40
CA SER A 124 2.48 -0.82 -8.16
C SER A 124 2.70 -0.55 -9.66
N HIS A 125 1.85 0.27 -10.28
CA HIS A 125 1.99 0.61 -11.71
C HIS A 125 3.25 1.42 -12.02
N TYR A 126 3.71 2.26 -11.10
CA TYR A 126 4.99 2.96 -11.21
C TYR A 126 6.15 1.96 -11.23
N GLY A 127 6.15 1.02 -10.28
CA GLY A 127 7.16 -0.03 -10.21
C GLY A 127 7.14 -0.97 -11.41
N ILE A 128 5.96 -1.35 -11.93
CA ILE A 128 5.83 -2.20 -13.11
C ILE A 128 6.48 -1.54 -14.33
N ARG A 129 6.28 -0.23 -14.54
CA ARG A 129 6.90 0.49 -15.65
C ARG A 129 8.43 0.49 -15.54
N ALA A 130 8.96 0.69 -14.33
CA ALA A 130 10.39 0.65 -14.06
C ALA A 130 10.98 -0.74 -14.35
N LEU A 131 10.41 -1.79 -13.77
CA LEU A 131 10.84 -3.18 -13.96
C LEU A 131 10.81 -3.59 -15.44
N LYS A 132 9.73 -3.26 -16.16
CA LYS A 132 9.62 -3.51 -17.60
C LYS A 132 10.76 -2.82 -18.37
N LYS A 133 11.04 -1.54 -18.06
CA LYS A 133 12.10 -0.78 -18.71
C LYS A 133 13.47 -1.38 -18.45
N TRP A 134 13.80 -1.69 -17.19
CA TRP A 134 15.13 -2.23 -16.82
C TRP A 134 15.39 -3.58 -17.45
N ILE A 135 14.47 -4.54 -17.30
CA ILE A 135 14.64 -5.91 -17.81
C ILE A 135 14.71 -5.96 -19.34
N SER A 136 14.02 -5.03 -20.03
CA SER A 136 14.06 -4.95 -21.48
C SER A 136 15.32 -4.28 -22.01
N LYS A 137 15.80 -3.20 -21.33
CA LYS A 137 16.86 -2.33 -21.86
C LYS A 137 18.25 -2.67 -21.30
N ASP A 138 18.34 -3.15 -20.07
CA ASP A 138 19.61 -3.44 -19.42
C ASP A 138 19.74 -4.93 -19.06
N LYS A 139 20.06 -5.72 -20.06
CA LYS A 139 20.25 -7.18 -19.90
C LYS A 139 21.44 -7.53 -18.99
N LYS A 140 22.47 -6.67 -18.95
CA LYS A 140 23.67 -6.87 -18.15
C LYS A 140 23.38 -6.53 -16.68
N GLY A 141 22.85 -5.36 -16.39
CA GLY A 141 22.50 -4.93 -15.03
C GLY A 141 21.40 -5.75 -14.40
N THR A 142 20.49 -6.34 -15.18
CA THR A 142 19.41 -7.19 -14.69
C THR A 142 19.68 -8.70 -14.76
N ARG A 143 20.95 -9.12 -14.91
CA ARG A 143 21.32 -10.54 -15.09
C ARG A 143 20.96 -11.42 -13.90
N TYR A 144 21.15 -10.95 -12.68
CA TYR A 144 20.79 -11.63 -11.45
C TYR A 144 19.69 -10.82 -10.73
N CYS A 145 18.74 -11.51 -10.12
CA CYS A 145 17.67 -10.95 -9.33
C CYS A 145 17.71 -11.52 -7.91
N LEU A 146 17.57 -10.64 -6.92
CA LEU A 146 17.24 -10.98 -5.54
C LEU A 146 15.79 -10.55 -5.28
N GLU A 147 14.97 -11.48 -4.83
CA GLU A 147 13.65 -11.24 -4.26
C GLU A 147 13.69 -11.62 -2.79
N CYS A 148 13.37 -10.69 -1.90
CA CYS A 148 13.27 -10.93 -0.47
C CYS A 148 12.19 -10.07 0.18
N ASP A 149 11.75 -10.48 1.37
CA ASP A 149 10.62 -9.92 2.10
C ASP A 149 10.98 -9.93 3.60
N ILE A 150 10.60 -8.91 4.36
CA ILE A 150 10.83 -8.87 5.81
C ILE A 150 9.77 -9.76 6.48
N TYR A 151 10.19 -10.54 7.47
CA TYR A 151 9.29 -11.41 8.22
C TYR A 151 8.45 -10.58 9.19
N HIS A 152 7.13 -10.72 9.12
CA HIS A 152 6.16 -10.05 9.99
C HIS A 152 6.44 -8.56 10.25
N PHE A 153 6.83 -7.80 9.20
CA PHE A 153 7.41 -6.47 9.30
C PHE A 153 6.64 -5.52 10.24
N TYR A 154 5.33 -5.39 10.08
CA TYR A 154 4.53 -4.50 10.93
C TYR A 154 4.48 -4.96 12.39
N ASP A 155 4.37 -6.26 12.61
CA ASP A 155 4.28 -6.85 13.96
C ASP A 155 5.64 -6.80 14.68
N SER A 156 6.75 -6.84 13.90
CA SER A 156 8.13 -6.83 14.43
C SER A 156 8.70 -5.43 14.62
N LEU A 157 8.19 -4.42 13.89
CA LEU A 157 8.68 -3.05 13.98
C LEU A 157 8.22 -2.38 15.27
N GLN A 158 9.17 -2.14 16.20
CA GLN A 158 8.87 -1.56 17.49
C GLN A 158 8.65 -0.04 17.41
N PRO A 159 7.69 0.51 18.18
CA PRO A 159 7.45 1.95 18.28
C PRO A 159 8.70 2.79 18.56
N VAL A 160 9.59 2.32 19.43
CA VAL A 160 10.84 3.02 19.78
C VAL A 160 11.76 3.20 18.56
N GLN A 161 11.82 2.22 17.66
CA GLN A 161 12.62 2.30 16.44
C GLN A 161 12.06 3.37 15.49
N VAL A 162 10.74 3.42 15.36
CA VAL A 162 10.04 4.47 14.60
C VAL A 162 10.32 5.84 15.20
N MET A 163 10.15 5.98 16.52
CA MET A 163 10.40 7.23 17.24
C MET A 163 11.84 7.72 17.07
N ASN A 164 12.82 6.82 17.17
CA ASN A 164 14.23 7.14 16.94
C ASN A 164 14.46 7.67 15.52
N ARG A 165 13.82 7.04 14.52
CA ARG A 165 13.88 7.51 13.13
C ARG A 165 13.22 8.88 12.96
N MET A 166 12.05 9.11 13.57
CA MET A 166 11.31 10.37 13.46
C MET A 166 12.08 11.53 14.13
N ARG A 167 12.74 11.28 15.27
CA ARG A 167 13.61 12.28 15.95
C ARG A 167 14.79 12.75 15.08
N GLN A 168 15.23 11.96 14.12
CA GLN A 168 16.26 12.38 13.15
C GLN A 168 15.70 13.38 12.11
N LEU A 169 14.39 13.41 11.91
CA LEU A 169 13.73 14.25 10.91
C LEU A 169 13.03 15.47 11.53
N ILE A 170 12.51 15.33 12.74
CA ILE A 170 11.63 16.30 13.43
C ILE A 170 12.26 16.70 14.76
N LYS A 171 12.20 18.02 15.04
CA LYS A 171 12.64 18.62 16.31
C LYS A 171 11.47 19.10 17.17
N ASP A 172 10.28 19.26 16.61
CA ASP A 172 9.07 19.74 17.25
C ASP A 172 8.54 18.73 18.29
N ASN A 173 8.66 19.04 19.56
CA ASN A 173 8.30 18.16 20.65
C ASN A 173 6.79 17.83 20.69
N LYS A 174 5.90 18.80 20.40
CA LYS A 174 4.45 18.56 20.38
C LYS A 174 4.06 17.60 19.25
N THR A 175 4.70 17.74 18.10
CA THR A 175 4.53 16.81 16.99
C THR A 175 5.08 15.42 17.33
N MET A 176 6.23 15.34 18.00
CA MET A 176 6.80 14.06 18.44
C MET A 176 5.92 13.34 19.47
N ASP A 177 5.35 14.07 20.43
CA ASP A 177 4.39 13.52 21.38
C ASP A 177 3.14 12.96 20.66
N LEU A 178 2.60 13.69 19.70
CA LEU A 178 1.47 13.20 18.91
C LEU A 178 1.82 11.93 18.10
N ILE A 179 3.02 11.85 17.52
CA ILE A 179 3.50 10.63 16.83
C ILE A 179 3.55 9.46 17.82
N GLU A 180 4.13 9.66 19.00
CA GLU A 180 4.24 8.63 20.04
C GLU A 180 2.87 8.11 20.48
N ARG A 181 1.89 8.98 20.64
CA ARG A 181 0.51 8.62 20.95
C ARG A 181 -0.13 7.77 19.84
N THR A 182 0.11 8.10 18.57
CA THR A 182 -0.39 7.26 17.44
C THR A 182 0.27 5.88 17.37
N LEU A 183 1.38 5.69 18.06
CA LEU A 183 2.13 4.42 18.14
C LEU A 183 1.85 3.62 19.41
N SER A 184 1.03 4.11 20.36
CA SER A 184 0.77 3.43 21.62
C SER A 184 0.21 2.02 21.47
N ASN A 185 -0.52 1.74 20.40
CA ASN A 185 -1.01 0.42 20.03
C ASN A 185 -0.05 -0.34 19.08
N GLY A 186 1.19 0.12 18.91
CA GLY A 186 2.18 -0.44 17.98
C GLY A 186 2.00 0.00 16.52
N VAL A 187 2.84 -0.55 15.63
CA VAL A 187 2.77 -0.28 14.19
C VAL A 187 1.80 -1.28 13.55
N GLN A 188 0.57 -0.88 13.33
CA GLN A 188 -0.52 -1.79 12.99
C GLN A 188 -0.86 -1.79 11.49
N ILE A 189 -1.14 -2.98 10.93
CA ILE A 189 -1.73 -3.11 9.60
C ILE A 189 -3.16 -2.56 9.64
N GLY A 190 -3.42 -1.49 8.88
CA GLY A 190 -4.73 -0.83 8.78
C GLY A 190 -4.73 0.60 9.31
N ALA A 191 -3.81 0.98 10.19
CA ALA A 191 -3.60 2.37 10.57
C ALA A 191 -2.89 3.15 9.46
N TYR A 192 -3.42 4.31 9.09
CA TYR A 192 -2.89 5.11 7.99
C TYR A 192 -1.44 5.59 8.24
N CYS A 193 -1.11 5.97 9.47
CA CYS A 193 0.24 6.37 9.85
C CYS A 193 1.28 5.25 9.71
N SER A 194 0.90 4.00 10.02
CA SER A 194 1.83 2.87 10.05
C SER A 194 2.58 2.66 8.73
N GLN A 195 1.91 2.87 7.60
CA GLN A 195 2.54 2.73 6.29
C GLN A 195 3.63 3.78 6.04
N TRP A 196 3.41 5.00 6.50
CA TRP A 196 4.36 6.09 6.41
C TRP A 196 5.54 5.89 7.35
N TYR A 197 5.28 5.49 8.58
CA TYR A 197 6.32 5.16 9.57
C TYR A 197 7.22 4.02 9.08
N ALA A 198 6.62 2.93 8.62
CA ALA A 198 7.31 1.78 8.09
C ALA A 198 8.20 2.13 6.86
N ASN A 199 7.69 2.92 5.93
CA ASN A 199 8.47 3.39 4.79
C ASN A 199 9.63 4.31 5.22
N THR A 200 9.38 5.22 6.17
CA THR A 200 10.38 6.17 6.69
C THR A 200 11.47 5.47 7.48
N PHE A 201 11.11 4.44 8.24
CA PHE A 201 12.07 3.61 8.96
C PHE A 201 13.07 2.92 8.01
N LEU A 202 12.62 2.42 6.87
CA LEU A 202 13.47 1.73 5.91
C LEU A 202 14.29 2.66 4.97
N GLN A 203 14.11 3.99 5.03
CA GLN A 203 14.87 4.94 4.20
C GLN A 203 16.39 4.78 4.32
N PRO A 204 17.00 4.65 5.53
CA PRO A 204 18.44 4.45 5.64
C PRO A 204 18.93 3.19 4.94
N LEU A 205 18.16 2.09 4.99
CA LEU A 205 18.48 0.86 4.27
C LEU A 205 18.41 1.07 2.75
N ASP A 206 17.38 1.76 2.24
CA ASP A 206 17.25 2.09 0.83
C ASP A 206 18.47 2.87 0.32
N HIS A 207 18.89 3.90 1.07
CA HIS A 207 20.07 4.71 0.75
C HIS A 207 21.36 3.89 0.80
N ALA A 208 21.59 3.13 1.86
CA ALA A 208 22.79 2.32 2.01
C ALA A 208 22.94 1.30 0.89
N ILE A 209 21.86 0.62 0.48
CA ILE A 209 21.88 -0.30 -0.66
C ILE A 209 22.31 0.42 -1.95
N ARG A 210 21.84 1.64 -2.17
CA ARG A 210 22.13 2.37 -3.41
C ARG A 210 23.50 2.99 -3.43
N GLU A 211 23.99 3.49 -2.30
CA GLU A 211 25.27 4.19 -2.19
C GLU A 211 26.44 3.20 -2.11
N GLN A 212 26.34 2.17 -1.28
CA GLN A 212 27.44 1.22 -1.08
C GLN A 212 27.63 0.26 -2.26
N PHE A 213 26.52 -0.19 -2.87
CA PHE A 213 26.60 -1.19 -3.93
C PHE A 213 26.41 -0.62 -5.34
N LYS A 214 26.25 0.71 -5.48
CA LYS A 214 25.99 1.41 -6.76
C LYS A 214 24.97 0.68 -7.63
N THR A 215 23.97 0.07 -6.97
CA THR A 215 22.95 -0.76 -7.61
C THR A 215 22.05 0.09 -8.49
N ALA A 216 22.12 -0.12 -9.79
CA ALA A 216 21.32 0.65 -10.74
C ALA A 216 19.82 0.34 -10.66
N HIS A 217 19.48 -0.91 -10.35
CA HIS A 217 18.11 -1.43 -10.38
C HIS A 217 17.70 -2.00 -9.04
N TYR A 218 17.01 -1.18 -8.29
CA TYR A 218 16.44 -1.47 -6.98
C TYR A 218 15.01 -0.97 -6.93
N ILE A 219 14.08 -1.78 -6.40
CA ILE A 219 12.73 -1.37 -6.12
C ILE A 219 12.24 -2.03 -4.82
N ARG A 220 11.58 -1.25 -3.98
CA ARG A 220 10.92 -1.71 -2.78
C ARG A 220 9.41 -1.42 -2.83
N TYR A 221 8.61 -2.38 -2.45
CA TYR A 221 7.19 -2.24 -2.25
C TYR A 221 6.85 -2.65 -0.82
N MET A 222 6.74 -1.69 0.08
CA MET A 222 6.65 -1.88 1.53
C MET A 222 7.85 -2.69 2.05
N ASP A 223 7.61 -3.91 2.50
CA ASP A 223 8.56 -4.90 3.03
C ASP A 223 9.21 -5.79 1.95
N ASN A 224 8.76 -5.70 0.70
CA ASN A 224 9.25 -6.54 -0.40
C ASN A 224 10.32 -5.82 -1.24
N PHE A 225 11.47 -6.45 -1.38
CA PHE A 225 12.59 -5.97 -2.18
C PHE A 225 12.74 -6.76 -3.47
N THR A 226 13.02 -6.07 -4.57
CA THR A 226 13.43 -6.66 -5.84
C THR A 226 14.66 -5.92 -6.33
N ILE A 227 15.80 -6.59 -6.37
CA ILE A 227 17.12 -6.00 -6.63
C ILE A 227 17.79 -6.74 -7.77
N PHE A 228 18.44 -6.00 -8.65
CA PHE A 228 19.15 -6.58 -9.78
C PHE A 228 20.61 -6.18 -9.78
N CYS A 229 21.48 -7.14 -10.15
CA CYS A 229 22.91 -6.96 -10.33
C CYS A 229 23.45 -7.73 -11.53
N ASN A 230 24.59 -7.28 -12.01
CA ASN A 230 25.32 -7.95 -13.08
C ASN A 230 26.02 -9.25 -12.60
N ARG A 231 26.51 -9.29 -11.36
CA ARG A 231 27.35 -10.37 -10.83
C ARG A 231 26.68 -11.09 -9.64
N LYS A 232 26.79 -12.42 -9.62
CA LYS A 232 26.25 -13.26 -8.53
C LYS A 232 26.89 -12.95 -7.17
N ARG A 233 28.21 -12.66 -7.16
CA ARG A 233 28.94 -12.29 -5.94
C ARG A 233 28.37 -10.99 -5.34
N GLU A 234 28.08 -10.01 -6.18
CA GLU A 234 27.57 -8.71 -5.76
C GLU A 234 26.17 -8.83 -5.12
N ILE A 235 25.26 -9.53 -5.77
CA ILE A 235 23.91 -9.67 -5.24
C ILE A 235 23.86 -10.49 -3.93
N ARG A 236 24.83 -11.41 -3.71
CA ARG A 236 25.00 -12.11 -2.43
C ARG A 236 25.49 -11.17 -1.33
N LYS A 237 26.40 -10.23 -1.65
CA LYS A 237 26.84 -9.21 -0.68
C LYS A 237 25.69 -8.31 -0.28
N ILE A 238 24.84 -7.88 -1.23
CA ILE A 238 23.65 -7.09 -0.94
C ILE A 238 22.68 -7.87 -0.04
N HIS A 239 22.44 -9.14 -0.34
CA HIS A 239 21.59 -9.98 0.50
C HIS A 239 22.10 -10.05 1.95
N LYS A 240 23.40 -10.34 2.13
CA LYS A 240 24.03 -10.38 3.46
C LYS A 240 23.92 -9.03 4.17
N PHE A 241 24.19 -7.94 3.45
CA PHE A 241 24.08 -6.58 4.00
C PHE A 241 22.65 -6.27 4.47
N ILE A 242 21.63 -6.63 3.69
CA ILE A 242 20.22 -6.44 4.09
C ILE A 242 19.94 -7.28 5.34
N GLN A 243 20.40 -8.51 5.39
CA GLN A 243 20.21 -9.39 6.54
C GLN A 243 20.86 -8.79 7.79
N ASP A 244 22.14 -8.39 7.73
CA ASP A 244 22.86 -7.81 8.86
C ASP A 244 22.23 -6.48 9.33
N TRP A 245 21.78 -5.65 8.38
CA TRP A 245 21.10 -4.40 8.71
C TRP A 245 19.76 -4.66 9.44
N LEU A 246 18.98 -5.63 8.98
CA LEU A 246 17.71 -5.98 9.62
C LEU A 246 17.93 -6.59 11.00
N GLU A 247 18.90 -7.49 11.16
CA GLU A 247 19.29 -8.10 12.45
C GLU A 247 19.73 -7.03 13.47
N ALA A 248 20.49 -6.02 13.03
CA ALA A 248 20.86 -4.88 13.87
C ALA A 248 19.67 -4.00 14.31
N HIS A 249 18.51 -4.20 13.71
CA HIS A 249 17.25 -3.52 14.04
C HIS A 249 16.16 -4.48 14.53
N ASP A 250 16.55 -5.63 15.08
CA ASP A 250 15.62 -6.67 15.60
C ASP A 250 14.58 -7.15 14.57
N LEU A 251 14.93 -7.09 13.28
CA LEU A 251 14.11 -7.56 12.17
C LEU A 251 14.79 -8.73 11.46
N THR A 252 14.01 -9.56 10.79
CA THR A 252 14.55 -10.72 10.05
C THR A 252 14.00 -10.80 8.64
N LEU A 253 14.82 -11.32 7.72
CA LEU A 253 14.34 -11.71 6.39
C LEU A 253 13.51 -12.99 6.49
N LYS A 254 12.46 -13.04 5.69
CA LYS A 254 11.67 -14.24 5.51
C LYS A 254 12.48 -15.30 4.77
N GLY A 255 12.44 -16.56 5.25
CA GLY A 255 13.29 -17.65 4.74
C GLY A 255 13.07 -18.04 3.27
N ASN A 256 12.08 -17.48 2.59
CA ASN A 256 11.77 -17.77 1.19
C ASN A 256 12.42 -16.79 0.19
N TRP A 257 13.46 -16.04 0.59
CA TRP A 257 14.24 -15.21 -0.31
C TRP A 257 14.91 -16.03 -1.42
N GLN A 258 15.16 -15.41 -2.57
CA GLN A 258 15.70 -16.12 -3.73
C GLN A 258 16.66 -15.25 -4.53
N ILE A 259 17.80 -15.85 -4.93
CA ILE A 259 18.74 -15.28 -5.89
C ILE A 259 18.79 -16.19 -7.11
N TYR A 260 18.53 -15.66 -8.28
CA TYR A 260 18.51 -16.42 -9.52
C TYR A 260 18.91 -15.58 -10.74
N ARG A 261 19.19 -16.25 -11.85
CA ARG A 261 19.42 -15.61 -13.16
C ARG A 261 18.09 -15.33 -13.85
N THR A 262 17.95 -14.12 -14.37
CA THR A 262 16.71 -13.66 -15.03
C THR A 262 16.47 -14.29 -16.41
N ASP A 263 17.50 -14.85 -17.04
CA ASP A 263 17.37 -15.64 -18.27
C ASP A 263 16.84 -17.06 -18.03
N LYS A 264 16.99 -17.61 -16.84
CA LYS A 264 16.45 -18.91 -16.44
C LYS A 264 15.09 -18.81 -15.77
N ARG A 265 14.83 -17.70 -15.08
CA ARG A 265 13.59 -17.49 -14.36
C ARG A 265 13.15 -16.03 -14.45
N MET A 266 11.89 -15.80 -14.80
CA MET A 266 11.32 -14.45 -14.86
C MET A 266 11.13 -13.87 -13.45
N PRO A 267 11.59 -12.64 -13.18
CA PRO A 267 11.29 -11.91 -11.96
C PRO A 267 9.78 -11.80 -11.72
N ASN A 268 9.38 -11.98 -10.46
CA ASN A 268 7.98 -12.06 -10.05
C ASN A 268 7.68 -11.01 -8.97
N ALA A 269 7.40 -9.79 -9.37
CA ALA A 269 7.14 -8.65 -8.50
C ALA A 269 5.79 -8.00 -8.82
N LEU A 270 5.19 -7.33 -7.82
CA LEU A 270 4.00 -6.48 -7.97
C LEU A 270 2.79 -7.17 -8.65
N GLY A 271 2.69 -8.49 -8.54
CA GLY A 271 1.61 -9.27 -9.16
C GLY A 271 1.86 -9.71 -10.61
N TYR A 272 3.05 -9.44 -11.15
CA TYR A 272 3.43 -9.74 -12.54
C TYR A 272 4.74 -10.52 -12.64
N ARG A 273 4.96 -11.13 -13.79
CA ARG A 273 6.20 -11.80 -14.18
C ARG A 273 6.80 -11.06 -15.38
N PHE A 274 8.08 -10.76 -15.29
CA PHE A 274 8.77 -9.92 -16.26
C PHE A 274 9.70 -10.75 -17.13
N GLY A 275 9.42 -10.79 -18.43
CA GLY A 275 10.30 -11.35 -19.45
C GLY A 275 11.05 -10.27 -20.23
N LYS A 276 11.98 -10.68 -21.09
CA LYS A 276 12.68 -9.76 -22.00
C LYS A 276 11.71 -9.24 -23.05
N GLY A 277 11.27 -7.99 -22.91
CA GLY A 277 10.35 -7.35 -23.85
C GLY A 277 8.86 -7.57 -23.57
N PHE A 278 8.48 -8.38 -22.59
CA PHE A 278 7.08 -8.64 -22.27
C PHE A 278 6.83 -8.75 -20.76
N VAL A 279 5.59 -8.53 -20.36
CA VAL A 279 5.11 -8.66 -18.97
C VAL A 279 3.91 -9.60 -18.97
N LEU A 280 3.88 -10.56 -18.07
CA LEU A 280 2.76 -11.47 -17.89
C LEU A 280 2.12 -11.29 -16.52
N LEU A 281 0.83 -11.52 -16.43
CA LEU A 281 0.15 -11.63 -15.15
C LEU A 281 0.69 -12.84 -14.36
N ARG A 282 0.82 -12.71 -13.03
CA ARG A 282 1.21 -13.83 -12.15
C ARG A 282 0.25 -15.02 -12.38
N LYS A 283 0.78 -16.23 -12.47
CA LYS A 283 0.01 -17.46 -12.80
C LYS A 283 -1.27 -17.58 -11.96
N HIS A 284 -1.16 -17.39 -10.65
CA HIS A 284 -2.31 -17.46 -9.74
C HIS A 284 -3.39 -16.42 -10.08
N SER A 285 -2.98 -15.16 -10.33
CA SER A 285 -3.91 -14.06 -10.68
C SER A 285 -4.63 -14.36 -11.99
N LEU A 286 -3.92 -14.91 -12.98
CA LEU A 286 -4.50 -15.34 -14.26
C LEU A 286 -5.51 -16.48 -14.07
N LEU A 287 -5.18 -17.52 -13.31
CA LEU A 287 -6.09 -18.64 -13.05
C LEU A 287 -7.36 -18.18 -12.30
N THR A 288 -7.20 -17.29 -11.34
CA THR A 288 -8.35 -16.70 -10.62
C THR A 288 -9.23 -15.87 -11.54
N LEU A 289 -8.63 -15.05 -12.42
CA LEU A 289 -9.38 -14.30 -13.44
C LEU A 289 -10.18 -15.23 -14.38
N LYS A 290 -9.54 -16.26 -14.91
CA LYS A 290 -10.22 -17.25 -15.78
C LYS A 290 -11.40 -17.91 -15.09
N ARG A 291 -11.22 -18.34 -13.83
CA ARG A 291 -12.30 -18.94 -13.02
C ARG A 291 -13.46 -17.97 -12.82
N GLN A 292 -13.18 -16.73 -12.49
CA GLN A 292 -14.22 -15.72 -12.30
C GLN A 292 -14.95 -15.36 -13.58
N LEU A 293 -14.26 -15.26 -14.71
CA LEU A 293 -14.91 -15.06 -16.01
C LEU A 293 -15.86 -16.23 -16.33
N LYS A 294 -15.44 -17.48 -16.12
CA LYS A 294 -16.30 -18.64 -16.30
C LYS A 294 -17.55 -18.59 -15.41
N ILE A 295 -17.40 -18.23 -14.15
CA ILE A 295 -18.52 -18.06 -13.20
C ILE A 295 -19.45 -16.91 -13.67
N PHE A 296 -18.88 -15.77 -14.05
CA PHE A 296 -19.66 -14.62 -14.54
C PHE A 296 -20.54 -14.98 -15.74
N TYR A 297 -19.98 -15.67 -16.75
CA TYR A 297 -20.74 -16.07 -17.93
C TYR A 297 -21.83 -17.08 -17.60
N ARG A 298 -21.55 -18.06 -16.73
CA ARG A 298 -22.57 -19.03 -16.26
C ARG A 298 -23.73 -18.34 -15.55
N ILE A 299 -23.45 -17.41 -14.63
CA ILE A 299 -24.50 -16.63 -13.94
C ILE A 299 -25.39 -15.90 -14.96
N ARG A 300 -24.77 -15.29 -15.97
CA ARG A 300 -25.51 -14.56 -17.04
C ARG A 300 -26.32 -15.47 -17.94
N GLU A 301 -25.81 -16.63 -18.29
CA GLU A 301 -26.50 -17.64 -19.11
C GLU A 301 -27.78 -18.16 -18.43
N HIS A 302 -27.75 -18.29 -17.10
CA HIS A 302 -28.92 -18.72 -16.31
C HIS A 302 -29.83 -17.56 -15.87
N GLY A 303 -29.64 -16.35 -16.38
CA GLY A 303 -30.47 -15.18 -16.01
C GLY A 303 -30.30 -14.69 -14.57
N ASN A 304 -29.34 -15.25 -13.82
CA ASN A 304 -29.12 -14.92 -12.42
C ASN A 304 -28.46 -13.54 -12.23
N LYS A 305 -28.74 -12.90 -11.09
CA LYS A 305 -28.12 -11.61 -10.72
C LYS A 305 -26.67 -11.79 -10.28
N VAL A 306 -25.79 -10.93 -10.80
CA VAL A 306 -24.38 -10.85 -10.38
C VAL A 306 -24.27 -9.95 -9.16
N THR A 307 -23.66 -10.42 -8.07
CA THR A 307 -23.46 -9.60 -6.87
C THR A 307 -22.47 -8.46 -7.10
N ILE A 308 -22.68 -7.34 -6.45
CA ILE A 308 -21.82 -6.15 -6.57
C ILE A 308 -20.39 -6.45 -6.19
N LYS A 309 -20.18 -7.16 -5.07
CA LYS A 309 -18.82 -7.58 -4.65
C LYS A 309 -18.09 -8.40 -5.72
N PHE A 310 -18.82 -9.29 -6.40
CA PHE A 310 -18.25 -10.09 -7.47
C PHE A 310 -17.92 -9.23 -8.70
N ALA A 311 -18.82 -8.34 -9.11
CA ALA A 311 -18.60 -7.42 -10.23
C ALA A 311 -17.38 -6.51 -9.99
N GLN A 312 -17.29 -5.88 -8.83
CA GLN A 312 -16.15 -5.03 -8.44
C GLN A 312 -14.83 -5.81 -8.42
N ALA A 313 -14.82 -7.02 -7.85
CA ALA A 313 -13.63 -7.87 -7.82
C ALA A 313 -13.17 -8.28 -9.23
N LEU A 314 -14.09 -8.55 -10.14
CA LEU A 314 -13.77 -8.91 -11.51
C LEU A 314 -13.30 -7.69 -12.33
N ILE A 315 -13.91 -6.51 -12.15
CA ILE A 315 -13.44 -5.24 -12.74
C ILE A 315 -11.99 -4.95 -12.31
N SER A 316 -11.70 -5.06 -11.01
CA SER A 316 -10.35 -4.86 -10.47
C SER A 316 -9.32 -5.78 -11.14
N ARG A 317 -9.64 -7.07 -11.31
CA ARG A 317 -8.75 -8.03 -11.99
C ARG A 317 -8.59 -7.77 -13.48
N LEU A 318 -9.66 -7.38 -14.18
CA LEU A 318 -9.58 -6.95 -15.57
C LEU A 318 -8.68 -5.72 -15.73
N GLY A 319 -8.71 -4.82 -14.75
CA GLY A 319 -7.80 -3.66 -14.70
C GLY A 319 -6.32 -4.04 -14.71
N MET A 320 -5.93 -5.16 -14.09
CA MET A 320 -4.55 -5.64 -14.10
C MET A 320 -4.05 -5.96 -15.51
N LEU A 321 -4.93 -6.37 -16.42
CA LEU A 321 -4.55 -6.74 -17.80
C LEU A 321 -4.00 -5.57 -18.61
N ARG A 322 -4.28 -4.32 -18.21
CA ARG A 322 -3.77 -3.12 -18.89
C ARG A 322 -2.26 -2.95 -18.76
N HIS A 323 -1.64 -3.62 -17.80
CA HIS A 323 -0.22 -3.47 -17.46
C HIS A 323 0.64 -4.66 -17.89
N CYS A 324 0.08 -5.58 -18.69
CA CYS A 324 0.78 -6.76 -19.18
C CYS A 324 0.40 -7.09 -20.63
N ASN A 325 1.12 -8.02 -21.24
CA ASN A 325 0.83 -8.54 -22.57
C ASN A 325 -0.41 -9.46 -22.49
N SER A 326 -1.58 -8.89 -22.67
CA SER A 326 -2.87 -9.53 -22.40
C SER A 326 -3.70 -9.82 -23.65
N TYR A 327 -3.23 -9.53 -24.85
CA TYR A 327 -3.97 -9.73 -26.11
C TYR A 327 -4.62 -11.13 -26.21
N ASN A 328 -3.84 -12.18 -26.06
CA ASN A 328 -4.35 -13.56 -26.11
C ASN A 328 -5.36 -13.89 -24.99
N ILE A 329 -5.25 -13.20 -23.84
CA ILE A 329 -6.21 -13.37 -22.74
C ILE A 329 -7.56 -12.75 -23.13
N TYR A 330 -7.54 -11.57 -23.73
CA TYR A 330 -8.74 -10.91 -24.23
C TYR A 330 -9.41 -11.76 -25.30
N GLN A 331 -8.69 -12.20 -26.31
CA GLN A 331 -9.26 -13.00 -27.42
C GLN A 331 -9.88 -14.32 -26.96
N ARG A 332 -9.23 -15.03 -26.01
CA ARG A 332 -9.66 -16.39 -25.63
C ARG A 332 -10.69 -16.43 -24.50
N TYR A 333 -10.70 -15.44 -23.61
CA TYR A 333 -11.45 -15.55 -22.33
C TYR A 333 -12.41 -14.40 -22.04
N ILE A 334 -12.34 -13.28 -22.77
CA ILE A 334 -13.16 -12.10 -22.48
C ILE A 334 -14.11 -11.83 -23.64
N LYS A 335 -15.40 -12.13 -23.43
CA LYS A 335 -16.45 -11.85 -24.41
C LYS A 335 -16.62 -10.32 -24.59
N LYS A 336 -17.06 -9.91 -25.79
CA LYS A 336 -17.40 -8.52 -26.12
C LYS A 336 -18.35 -7.95 -25.03
N HIS A 337 -18.16 -6.70 -24.67
CA HIS A 337 -18.96 -5.97 -23.66
C HIS A 337 -18.85 -6.46 -22.18
N THR A 338 -18.03 -7.49 -21.87
CA THR A 338 -17.90 -7.99 -20.49
C THR A 338 -17.60 -6.86 -19.47
N LEU A 339 -16.63 -6.00 -19.76
CA LEU A 339 -16.26 -4.88 -18.85
C LEU A 339 -17.37 -3.83 -18.77
N ARG A 340 -18.08 -3.55 -19.87
CA ARG A 340 -19.22 -2.63 -19.89
C ARG A 340 -20.34 -3.18 -19.01
N ASN A 341 -20.76 -4.41 -19.21
CA ASN A 341 -21.81 -5.05 -18.41
C ASN A 341 -21.51 -5.04 -16.91
N LEU A 342 -20.25 -5.34 -16.53
CA LEU A 342 -19.84 -5.28 -15.12
C LEU A 342 -19.91 -3.86 -14.54
N LYS A 343 -19.53 -2.85 -15.31
CA LYS A 343 -19.61 -1.45 -14.90
C LYS A 343 -21.05 -0.99 -14.78
N ASP A 344 -21.93 -1.42 -15.68
CA ASP A 344 -23.35 -1.07 -15.68
C ASP A 344 -24.04 -1.65 -14.43
N ILE A 345 -23.70 -2.88 -14.02
CA ILE A 345 -24.17 -3.47 -12.76
C ILE A 345 -23.77 -2.59 -11.56
N VAL A 346 -22.50 -2.15 -11.51
CA VAL A 346 -22.01 -1.31 -10.39
C VAL A 346 -22.67 0.08 -10.42
N ARG A 347 -22.86 0.67 -11.59
CA ARG A 347 -23.52 1.97 -11.76
C ARG A 347 -25.01 1.94 -11.35
N ALA A 348 -25.73 0.89 -11.78
CA ALA A 348 -27.14 0.71 -11.40
C ALA A 348 -27.28 0.64 -9.88
N TRP A 349 -26.47 -0.18 -9.23
CA TRP A 349 -26.43 -0.27 -7.78
C TRP A 349 -26.12 1.07 -7.09
N GLN A 350 -25.10 1.82 -7.59
CA GLN A 350 -24.77 3.14 -7.03
C GLN A 350 -25.94 4.14 -7.16
N LYS A 351 -26.68 4.08 -8.27
CA LYS A 351 -27.85 4.93 -8.50
C LYS A 351 -29.01 4.57 -7.54
N GLU A 352 -29.29 3.28 -7.38
CA GLU A 352 -30.31 2.80 -6.44
C GLU A 352 -30.05 3.28 -5.01
N ILE A 353 -28.80 3.19 -4.56
CA ILE A 353 -28.44 3.64 -3.21
C ILE A 353 -28.52 5.16 -3.05
N LEU A 354 -28.13 5.92 -4.06
CA LEU A 354 -28.22 7.38 -4.01
C LEU A 354 -29.67 7.88 -4.03
N LEU A 355 -30.60 7.10 -4.58
CA LEU A 355 -32.02 7.41 -4.56
C LEU A 355 -32.70 6.99 -3.25
N ALA A 356 -32.10 6.04 -2.52
CA ALA A 356 -32.63 5.54 -1.24
C ALA A 356 -32.00 6.24 -0.01
N ALA A 357 -31.02 7.10 -0.20
CA ALA A 357 -30.36 7.91 0.83
C ALA A 357 -30.90 9.36 0.83
#